data_eb0d031888e67245d19bfa46538c7161
#
_entry.id   eb0d031888e67245d19bfa46538c7161
#
_cell.length_a   1.000
_cell.length_b   1.000
_cell.length_c   1.000
_cell.angle_alpha   90.00
_cell.angle_beta   90.00
_cell.angle_gamma   90.00
#
_symmetry.space_group_name_H-M   'P 1'
#
loop_
_entity.id
_entity.type
_entity.pdbx_description
1 polymer ?
#
loop_
_entity_poly.entity_id
_entity_poly.type
_entity_poly.pdbx_seq_one_letter_code
_entity_poly.pdbx_strand_id
1 'polypeptide(L)'
;MDKKKYTVHFSNEYGKLKQMNIRQKIGYIWDYYKVYFFLLMLAALVVFYIADALHQRSREIVLQGFFSNDDYNLFDAGAIAEDFGKYLNLNSKQRVVFDDSLYIELDSASEYVVASQGKISGYIAAKELDFIVTTPELVQHYSTHIPLMDLEDFLPNNLLSNLNEYLYYVEGMDSVKKAYALDLSQSRFMKNTDYKGDTSYFLIIPSNVLASEALFSFVRYAFDD
;
A
#
# COMPACT_ATOMS: atom_id res chain seq x y z
N MET A 1 -46.17 -25.85 -0.54
CA MET A 1 -44.82 -26.39 -0.26
C MET A 1 -44.86 -27.19 1.01
N ASP A 2 -44.69 -28.49 0.89
CA ASP A 2 -45.19 -29.51 1.85
C ASP A 2 -44.28 -29.66 3.07
N LYS A 3 -44.54 -28.93 4.15
CA LYS A 3 -43.82 -29.02 5.43
C LYS A 3 -43.82 -30.42 6.05
N LYS A 4 -44.80 -31.26 5.69
CA LYS A 4 -44.92 -32.63 6.21
C LYS A 4 -43.82 -33.57 5.70
N LYS A 5 -43.31 -33.37 4.48
CA LYS A 5 -42.31 -34.24 3.86
C LYS A 5 -40.92 -34.12 4.52
N TYR A 6 -40.58 -32.94 5.00
CA TYR A 6 -39.29 -32.72 5.67
C TYR A 6 -39.28 -33.22 7.10
N THR A 7 -40.39 -33.08 7.83
CA THR A 7 -40.51 -33.56 9.24
C THR A 7 -40.44 -35.08 9.34
N VAL A 8 -41.02 -35.83 8.38
CA VAL A 8 -40.96 -37.29 8.35
C VAL A 8 -39.54 -37.79 8.06
N HIS A 9 -38.79 -37.09 7.21
CA HIS A 9 -37.41 -37.43 6.89
C HIS A 9 -36.48 -37.28 8.10
N PHE A 10 -36.58 -36.17 8.83
CA PHE A 10 -35.79 -35.93 10.05
C PHE A 10 -36.07 -36.93 11.17
N SER A 11 -37.31 -37.33 11.38
CA SER A 11 -37.68 -38.29 12.42
C SER A 11 -37.12 -39.70 12.16
N ASN A 12 -37.11 -40.14 10.89
CA ASN A 12 -36.52 -41.43 10.50
C ASN A 12 -35.00 -41.44 10.62
N GLU A 13 -34.34 -40.36 10.29
CA GLU A 13 -32.88 -40.23 10.39
C GLU A 13 -32.43 -40.23 11.87
N TYR A 14 -33.16 -39.51 12.72
CA TYR A 14 -32.88 -39.49 14.17
C TYR A 14 -33.03 -40.87 14.80
N GLY A 15 -34.05 -41.67 14.36
CA GLY A 15 -34.25 -43.07 14.81
C GLY A 15 -33.08 -43.99 14.44
N LYS A 16 -32.54 -43.85 13.24
CA LYS A 16 -31.37 -44.60 12.75
C LYS A 16 -30.10 -44.23 13.55
N LEU A 17 -29.86 -42.94 13.77
CA LEU A 17 -28.72 -42.46 14.54
C LEU A 17 -28.71 -42.96 15.97
N LYS A 18 -29.89 -43.09 16.61
CA LYS A 18 -29.99 -43.55 17.99
C LYS A 18 -29.54 -45.00 18.22
N GLN A 19 -29.66 -45.86 17.19
CA GLN A 19 -29.30 -47.28 17.23
C GLN A 19 -27.84 -47.56 16.85
N MET A 20 -27.10 -46.54 16.32
CA MET A 20 -25.71 -46.69 15.85
C MET A 20 -24.72 -46.50 17.01
N ASN A 21 -23.59 -47.24 16.96
CA ASN A 21 -22.46 -47.04 17.84
C ASN A 21 -21.73 -45.71 17.45
N ILE A 22 -20.97 -45.11 18.36
CA ILE A 22 -20.30 -43.80 18.18
C ILE A 22 -19.47 -43.76 16.86
N ARG A 23 -18.72 -44.82 16.56
CA ARG A 23 -17.94 -44.91 15.32
C ARG A 23 -18.82 -44.89 14.05
N GLN A 24 -19.95 -45.58 14.09
CA GLN A 24 -20.92 -45.61 12.99
C GLN A 24 -21.64 -44.30 12.84
N LYS A 25 -21.94 -43.57 13.90
CA LYS A 25 -22.51 -42.22 13.87
C LYS A 25 -21.56 -41.23 13.20
N ILE A 26 -20.26 -41.25 13.56
CA ILE A 26 -19.26 -40.37 12.96
C ILE A 26 -19.10 -40.68 11.48
N GLY A 27 -19.02 -41.96 11.10
CA GLY A 27 -18.93 -42.36 9.69
C GLY A 27 -20.14 -41.91 8.87
N TYR A 28 -21.35 -42.14 9.40
CA TYR A 28 -22.60 -41.75 8.74
C TYR A 28 -22.72 -40.23 8.56
N ILE A 29 -22.39 -39.45 9.60
CA ILE A 29 -22.37 -37.98 9.52
C ILE A 29 -21.33 -37.54 8.51
N TRP A 30 -20.13 -38.12 8.50
CA TRP A 30 -19.07 -37.77 7.56
C TRP A 30 -19.46 -38.07 6.11
N ASP A 31 -19.99 -39.24 5.83
CA ASP A 31 -20.35 -39.67 4.47
C ASP A 31 -21.50 -38.85 3.88
N TYR A 32 -22.49 -38.48 4.71
CA TYR A 32 -23.65 -37.72 4.25
C TYR A 32 -23.47 -36.20 4.27
N TYR A 33 -22.69 -35.67 5.21
CA TYR A 33 -22.63 -34.24 5.48
C TYR A 33 -21.26 -33.59 5.15
N LYS A 34 -20.27 -34.38 4.73
CA LYS A 34 -18.93 -33.84 4.38
C LYS A 34 -18.99 -32.67 3.40
N VAL A 35 -19.85 -32.72 2.38
CA VAL A 35 -20.01 -31.65 1.40
C VAL A 35 -20.56 -30.39 2.06
N TYR A 36 -21.56 -30.51 2.92
CA TYR A 36 -22.12 -29.36 3.67
C TYR A 36 -21.11 -28.79 4.66
N PHE A 37 -20.30 -29.64 5.30
CA PHE A 37 -19.24 -29.20 6.19
C PHE A 37 -18.17 -28.40 5.44
N PHE A 38 -17.75 -28.87 4.27
CA PHE A 38 -16.80 -28.12 3.41
C PHE A 38 -17.40 -26.81 2.90
N LEU A 39 -18.67 -26.81 2.51
CA LEU A 39 -19.37 -25.58 2.10
C LEU A 39 -19.47 -24.56 3.26
N LEU A 40 -19.77 -25.04 4.46
CA LEU A 40 -19.83 -24.17 5.65
C LEU A 40 -18.46 -23.61 6.00
N MET A 41 -17.39 -24.42 5.92
CA MET A 41 -16.01 -23.99 6.14
C MET A 41 -15.59 -22.94 5.08
N LEU A 42 -15.93 -23.18 3.81
CA LEU A 42 -15.66 -22.23 2.73
C LEU A 42 -16.41 -20.92 2.96
N ALA A 43 -17.69 -20.98 3.34
CA ALA A 43 -18.49 -19.79 3.66
C ALA A 43 -17.89 -19.01 4.84
N ALA A 44 -17.43 -19.70 5.88
CA ALA A 44 -16.75 -19.07 7.02
C ALA A 44 -15.44 -18.37 6.61
N LEU A 45 -14.63 -18.98 5.74
CA LEU A 45 -13.42 -18.37 5.19
C LEU A 45 -13.74 -17.12 4.37
N VAL A 46 -14.78 -17.15 3.53
CA VAL A 46 -15.22 -16.00 2.74
C VAL A 46 -15.68 -14.86 3.65
N VAL A 47 -16.48 -15.16 4.68
CA VAL A 47 -16.94 -14.16 5.66
C VAL A 47 -15.74 -13.55 6.41
N PHE A 48 -14.80 -14.38 6.85
CA PHE A 48 -13.59 -13.92 7.52
C PHE A 48 -12.77 -12.99 6.61
N TYR A 49 -12.56 -13.37 5.34
CA TYR A 49 -11.85 -12.56 4.37
C TYR A 49 -12.53 -11.21 4.12
N ILE A 50 -13.86 -11.20 3.97
CA ILE A 50 -14.62 -9.96 3.79
C ILE A 50 -14.53 -9.08 5.04
N ALA A 51 -14.64 -9.66 6.23
CA ALA A 51 -14.53 -8.92 7.49
C ALA A 51 -13.14 -8.28 7.67
N ASP A 52 -12.07 -9.01 7.33
CA ASP A 52 -10.70 -8.49 7.36
C ASP A 52 -10.51 -7.36 6.34
N ALA A 53 -10.97 -7.54 5.11
CA ALA A 53 -10.90 -6.52 4.06
C ALA A 53 -11.65 -5.23 4.45
N LEU A 54 -12.83 -5.35 5.06
CA LEU A 54 -13.60 -4.20 5.57
C LEU A 54 -12.88 -3.54 6.75
N HIS A 55 -12.28 -4.32 7.64
CA HIS A 55 -11.52 -3.78 8.76
C HIS A 55 -10.29 -2.99 8.27
N GLN A 56 -9.56 -3.52 7.30
CA GLN A 56 -8.42 -2.81 6.72
C GLN A 56 -8.82 -1.52 6.00
N ARG A 57 -9.95 -1.50 5.28
CA ARG A 57 -10.47 -0.30 4.61
C ARG A 57 -10.94 0.79 5.59
N SER A 58 -11.34 0.42 6.80
CA SER A 58 -11.80 1.39 7.81
C SER A 58 -10.68 2.08 8.57
N ARG A 59 -9.41 1.68 8.35
CA ARG A 59 -8.25 2.31 9.00
C ARG A 59 -7.95 3.66 8.35
N GLU A 60 -7.67 4.64 9.18
CA GLU A 60 -7.17 5.96 8.77
C GLU A 60 -5.79 5.81 8.11
N ILE A 61 -5.64 6.36 6.90
CA ILE A 61 -4.34 6.43 6.23
C ILE A 61 -3.63 7.67 6.77
N VAL A 62 -2.50 7.45 7.46
CA VAL A 62 -1.68 8.53 8.02
C VAL A 62 -0.59 9.00 7.07
N LEU A 63 -0.21 8.15 6.11
CA LEU A 63 0.73 8.50 5.05
C LEU A 63 0.48 7.61 3.84
N GLN A 64 0.42 8.24 2.66
CA GLN A 64 0.26 7.58 1.37
C GLN A 64 1.43 7.94 0.46
N GLY A 65 2.19 6.95 0.02
CA GLY A 65 3.35 7.17 -0.86
C GLY A 65 3.37 6.22 -2.04
N PHE A 66 3.94 6.68 -3.15
CA PHE A 66 4.16 5.87 -4.34
C PHE A 66 5.64 5.78 -4.68
N PHE A 67 6.07 4.57 -5.03
CA PHE A 67 7.37 4.30 -5.62
C PHE A 67 7.14 3.91 -7.08
N SER A 68 7.67 4.68 -8.00
CA SER A 68 7.52 4.42 -9.42
C SER A 68 8.86 4.09 -10.08
N ASN A 69 8.81 3.21 -11.09
CA ASN A 69 9.98 2.79 -11.86
C ASN A 69 11.07 2.13 -11.01
N ASP A 70 10.65 1.33 -10.02
CA ASP A 70 11.57 0.53 -9.22
C ASP A 70 11.93 -0.77 -9.95
N ASP A 71 12.69 -0.64 -11.04
CA ASP A 71 13.08 -1.76 -11.92
C ASP A 71 13.94 -2.81 -11.23
N TYR A 72 14.49 -2.48 -10.08
CA TYR A 72 15.42 -3.31 -9.33
C TYR A 72 14.86 -3.85 -8.00
N ASN A 73 13.57 -3.59 -7.72
CA ASN A 73 12.91 -3.92 -6.45
C ASN A 73 13.69 -3.45 -5.22
N LEU A 74 14.15 -2.20 -5.26
CA LEU A 74 14.87 -1.57 -4.15
C LEU A 74 13.93 -1.13 -3.02
N PHE A 75 12.67 -0.86 -3.37
CA PHE A 75 11.64 -0.36 -2.47
C PHE A 75 10.53 -1.41 -2.32
N ASP A 76 10.69 -2.34 -1.38
CA ASP A 76 9.57 -3.19 -0.95
C ASP A 76 8.57 -2.34 -0.17
N ALA A 77 7.59 -1.80 -0.89
CA ALA A 77 6.58 -0.88 -0.35
C ALA A 77 5.84 -1.48 0.85
N GLY A 78 5.59 -2.79 0.83
CA GLY A 78 4.93 -3.50 1.92
C GLY A 78 5.79 -3.55 3.18
N ALA A 79 7.06 -3.94 3.05
CA ALA A 79 8.01 -4.00 4.16
C ALA A 79 8.31 -2.61 4.73
N ILE A 80 8.51 -1.61 3.85
CA ILE A 80 8.75 -0.22 4.27
C ILE A 80 7.54 0.33 5.03
N ALA A 81 6.31 0.08 4.55
CA ALA A 81 5.09 0.54 5.22
C ALA A 81 4.92 -0.09 6.60
N GLU A 82 5.22 -1.40 6.74
CA GLU A 82 5.14 -2.10 8.01
C GLU A 82 6.18 -1.56 9.01
N ASP A 83 7.43 -1.42 8.60
CA ASP A 83 8.52 -0.93 9.46
C ASP A 83 8.32 0.53 9.84
N PHE A 84 7.92 1.37 8.90
CA PHE A 84 7.60 2.76 9.20
C PHE A 84 6.36 2.89 10.10
N GLY A 85 5.36 2.03 9.94
CA GLY A 85 4.21 1.95 10.83
C GLY A 85 4.63 1.60 12.28
N LYS A 86 5.61 0.72 12.47
CA LYS A 86 6.22 0.42 13.78
C LYS A 86 7.01 1.62 14.32
N TYR A 87 7.79 2.30 13.48
CA TYR A 87 8.53 3.50 13.83
C TYR A 87 7.62 4.61 14.36
N LEU A 88 6.45 4.81 13.74
CA LEU A 88 5.42 5.76 14.19
C LEU A 88 4.60 5.28 15.40
N ASN A 89 4.75 4.03 15.84
CA ASN A 89 3.92 3.41 16.87
C ASN A 89 2.41 3.49 16.54
N LEU A 90 2.03 3.20 15.30
CA LEU A 90 0.64 3.29 14.86
C LEU A 90 -0.26 2.32 15.61
N ASN A 91 -1.47 2.77 15.93
CA ASN A 91 -2.49 1.93 16.53
C ASN A 91 -3.26 1.11 15.47
N SER A 92 -4.10 0.16 15.92
CA SER A 92 -4.84 -0.73 15.03
C SER A 92 -5.85 -0.05 14.08
N LYS A 93 -6.17 1.23 14.31
CA LYS A 93 -7.08 2.03 13.47
C LYS A 93 -6.34 2.86 12.44
N GLN A 94 -5.01 2.86 12.45
CA GLN A 94 -4.16 3.63 11.57
C GLN A 94 -3.33 2.72 10.69
N ARG A 95 -2.94 3.22 9.52
CA ARG A 95 -2.04 2.52 8.60
C ARG A 95 -1.27 3.49 7.72
N VAL A 96 -0.14 3.04 7.25
CA VAL A 96 0.62 3.61 6.13
C VAL A 96 0.27 2.81 4.88
N VAL A 97 0.20 3.45 3.74
CA VAL A 97 -0.06 2.79 2.46
C VAL A 97 0.99 3.23 1.45
N PHE A 98 1.80 2.29 1.02
CA PHE A 98 2.79 2.48 -0.03
C PHE A 98 2.51 1.54 -1.19
N ASP A 99 2.88 1.96 -2.41
CA ASP A 99 2.66 1.20 -3.64
C ASP A 99 3.88 1.34 -4.56
N ASP A 100 4.50 0.23 -4.87
CA ASP A 100 5.67 0.08 -5.75
C ASP A 100 5.33 -0.53 -7.11
N SER A 101 4.04 -0.74 -7.39
CA SER A 101 3.58 -1.35 -8.63
C SER A 101 3.47 -0.39 -9.82
N LEU A 102 3.92 0.85 -9.70
CA LEU A 102 3.71 1.89 -10.70
C LEU A 102 4.90 2.01 -11.66
N TYR A 103 4.60 2.04 -12.94
CA TYR A 103 5.60 2.24 -13.98
C TYR A 103 5.16 3.35 -14.94
N ILE A 104 6.04 4.32 -15.16
CA ILE A 104 5.81 5.49 -16.00
C ILE A 104 6.87 5.54 -17.10
N GLU A 105 6.41 5.64 -18.32
CA GLU A 105 7.23 5.85 -19.50
C GLU A 105 6.58 6.95 -20.33
N LEU A 106 7.30 8.08 -20.54
CA LEU A 106 6.69 9.32 -21.03
C LEU A 106 6.14 9.20 -22.46
N ASP A 107 6.79 8.40 -23.29
CA ASP A 107 6.43 8.20 -24.70
C ASP A 107 5.61 6.93 -24.96
N SER A 108 5.19 6.24 -23.90
CA SER A 108 4.46 4.98 -24.01
C SER A 108 2.95 5.16 -23.84
N ALA A 109 2.19 4.59 -24.77
CA ALA A 109 0.74 4.48 -24.69
C ALA A 109 0.27 3.09 -24.23
N SER A 110 1.12 2.30 -23.58
CA SER A 110 0.73 0.99 -23.08
C SER A 110 -0.36 1.14 -22.01
N GLU A 111 -1.29 0.19 -21.96
CA GLU A 111 -2.41 0.20 -21.02
C GLU A 111 -1.93 0.31 -19.56
N TYR A 112 -0.84 -0.37 -19.24
CA TYR A 112 -0.25 -0.35 -17.90
C TYR A 112 0.32 1.03 -17.52
N VAL A 113 1.06 1.68 -18.43
CA VAL A 113 1.60 3.03 -18.22
C VAL A 113 0.48 4.04 -18.07
N VAL A 114 -0.53 3.99 -18.94
CA VAL A 114 -1.71 4.88 -18.87
C VAL A 114 -2.46 4.69 -17.55
N ALA A 115 -2.63 3.45 -17.10
CA ALA A 115 -3.27 3.16 -15.81
C ALA A 115 -2.45 3.70 -14.63
N SER A 116 -1.11 3.55 -14.66
CA SER A 116 -0.20 4.08 -13.63
C SER A 116 -0.25 5.61 -13.58
N GLN A 117 -0.20 6.30 -14.72
CA GLN A 117 -0.33 7.76 -14.81
C GLN A 117 -1.70 8.23 -14.31
N GLY A 118 -2.77 7.53 -14.70
CA GLY A 118 -4.14 7.81 -14.25
C GLY A 118 -4.29 7.65 -12.74
N LYS A 119 -3.66 6.64 -12.16
CA LYS A 119 -3.65 6.43 -10.70
C LYS A 119 -2.94 7.58 -9.98
N ILE A 120 -1.71 7.92 -10.36
CA ILE A 120 -0.96 9.03 -9.75
C ILE A 120 -1.76 10.34 -9.84
N SER A 121 -2.25 10.68 -11.03
CA SER A 121 -3.03 11.91 -11.26
C SER A 121 -4.31 11.95 -10.43
N GLY A 122 -5.01 10.81 -10.30
CA GLY A 122 -6.22 10.68 -9.51
C GLY A 122 -5.96 10.92 -8.02
N TYR A 123 -4.91 10.32 -7.47
CA TYR A 123 -4.52 10.50 -6.07
C TYR A 123 -4.04 11.92 -5.76
N ILE A 124 -3.30 12.55 -6.67
CA ILE A 124 -2.92 13.96 -6.54
C ILE A 124 -4.16 14.85 -6.55
N ALA A 125 -5.09 14.65 -7.50
CA ALA A 125 -6.32 15.43 -7.58
C ALA A 125 -7.22 15.27 -6.34
N ALA A 126 -7.27 14.07 -5.77
CA ALA A 126 -7.99 13.77 -4.53
C ALA A 126 -7.30 14.31 -3.27
N LYS A 127 -6.04 14.78 -3.37
CA LYS A 127 -5.18 15.19 -2.24
C LYS A 127 -4.91 14.02 -1.27
N GLU A 128 -4.79 12.82 -1.81
CA GLU A 128 -4.59 11.58 -1.08
C GLU A 128 -3.18 11.02 -1.24
N LEU A 129 -2.28 11.72 -1.96
CA LEU A 129 -0.90 11.30 -2.19
C LEU A 129 0.06 12.28 -1.52
N ASP A 130 0.82 11.80 -0.55
CA ASP A 130 1.73 12.62 0.23
C ASP A 130 3.10 12.79 -0.44
N PHE A 131 3.62 11.73 -1.10
CA PHE A 131 4.90 11.81 -1.81
C PHE A 131 4.98 10.77 -2.94
N ILE A 132 5.93 11.01 -3.85
CA ILE A 132 6.32 10.06 -4.90
C ILE A 132 7.84 9.90 -4.84
N VAL A 133 8.30 8.65 -4.89
CA VAL A 133 9.70 8.30 -5.15
C VAL A 133 9.81 7.88 -6.61
N THR A 134 10.74 8.48 -7.34
CA THR A 134 10.84 8.28 -8.79
C THR A 134 12.24 8.58 -9.33
N THR A 135 12.44 8.36 -10.63
CA THR A 135 13.72 8.61 -11.34
C THR A 135 13.92 10.10 -11.67
N PRO A 136 15.17 10.55 -11.94
CA PRO A 136 15.44 11.96 -12.24
C PRO A 136 14.70 12.48 -13.48
N GLU A 137 14.50 11.65 -14.48
CA GLU A 137 13.73 12.01 -15.69
C GLU A 137 12.28 12.37 -15.34
N LEU A 138 11.66 11.56 -14.49
CA LEU A 138 10.29 11.79 -14.03
C LEU A 138 10.20 12.96 -13.05
N VAL A 139 11.24 13.22 -12.25
CA VAL A 139 11.30 14.47 -11.43
C VAL A 139 11.21 15.69 -12.33
N GLN A 140 12.00 15.75 -13.42
CA GLN A 140 11.96 16.86 -14.38
C GLN A 140 10.58 16.95 -15.07
N HIS A 141 9.99 15.82 -15.43
CA HIS A 141 8.64 15.80 -16.00
C HIS A 141 7.61 16.34 -15.00
N TYR A 142 7.58 15.81 -13.79
CA TYR A 142 6.60 16.24 -12.79
C TYR A 142 6.76 17.70 -12.40
N SER A 143 7.98 18.19 -12.21
CA SER A 143 8.23 19.59 -11.82
C SER A 143 7.66 20.62 -12.82
N THR A 144 7.56 20.24 -14.10
CA THR A 144 7.03 21.11 -15.16
C THR A 144 5.53 20.90 -15.45
N HIS A 145 4.92 19.80 -14.97
CA HIS A 145 3.53 19.45 -15.28
C HIS A 145 2.59 19.48 -14.06
N ILE A 146 3.12 19.34 -12.87
CA ILE A 146 2.34 19.43 -11.63
C ILE A 146 3.01 20.37 -10.63
N PRO A 147 2.24 21.10 -9.81
CA PRO A 147 2.83 21.92 -8.76
C PRO A 147 3.47 21.02 -7.69
N LEU A 148 4.77 21.20 -7.43
CA LEU A 148 5.52 20.54 -6.37
C LEU A 148 5.82 21.48 -5.21
N MET A 149 6.02 20.95 -4.01
CA MET A 149 6.52 21.70 -2.86
C MET A 149 7.99 22.05 -3.09
N ASP A 150 8.34 23.31 -2.80
CA ASP A 150 9.72 23.70 -2.60
C ASP A 150 10.18 23.18 -1.22
N LEU A 151 11.12 22.25 -1.22
CA LEU A 151 11.55 21.57 -0.01
C LEU A 151 12.29 22.50 0.97
N GLU A 152 12.93 23.57 0.47
CA GLU A 152 13.56 24.58 1.33
C GLU A 152 12.53 25.33 2.18
N ASP A 153 11.36 25.63 1.60
CA ASP A 153 10.26 26.30 2.30
C ASP A 153 9.41 25.33 3.14
N PHE A 154 9.34 24.08 2.71
CA PHE A 154 8.41 23.08 3.28
C PHE A 154 8.99 22.33 4.47
N LEU A 155 10.28 21.94 4.42
CA LEU A 155 10.88 21.14 5.47
C LEU A 155 11.20 21.98 6.71
N PRO A 156 10.97 21.44 7.92
CA PRO A 156 11.40 22.09 9.16
C PRO A 156 12.93 22.32 9.16
N ASN A 157 13.37 23.45 9.71
CA ASN A 157 14.78 23.88 9.71
C ASN A 157 15.76 22.82 10.24
N ASN A 158 15.37 22.07 11.26
CA ASN A 158 16.20 21.00 11.83
C ASN A 158 16.36 19.82 10.88
N LEU A 159 15.39 19.55 10.04
CA LEU A 159 15.45 18.50 9.02
C LEU A 159 16.18 19.01 7.77
N LEU A 160 15.86 20.22 7.33
CA LEU A 160 16.49 20.86 6.19
C LEU A 160 18.02 21.00 6.38
N SER A 161 18.50 21.39 7.57
CA SER A 161 19.94 21.51 7.83
C SER A 161 20.72 20.19 7.65
N ASN A 162 20.10 19.06 7.94
CA ASN A 162 20.70 17.73 7.79
C ASN A 162 20.63 17.20 6.37
N LEU A 163 19.68 17.69 5.57
CA LEU A 163 19.38 17.17 4.25
C LEU A 163 19.77 18.14 3.12
N ASN A 164 20.36 19.26 3.44
CA ASN A 164 20.67 20.31 2.47
C ASN A 164 21.55 19.83 1.31
N GLU A 165 22.47 18.89 1.55
CA GLU A 165 23.34 18.33 0.50
C GLU A 165 22.62 17.34 -0.43
N TYR A 166 21.43 16.86 -0.04
CA TYR A 166 20.60 15.93 -0.82
C TYR A 166 19.47 16.63 -1.56
N LEU A 167 19.35 17.96 -1.43
CA LEU A 167 18.37 18.73 -2.19
C LEU A 167 18.71 18.73 -3.67
N TYR A 168 17.72 18.37 -4.48
CA TYR A 168 17.88 18.35 -5.94
C TYR A 168 17.05 19.48 -6.58
N TYR A 169 17.75 20.34 -7.31
CA TYR A 169 17.20 21.55 -7.88
C TYR A 169 16.85 21.35 -9.34
N VAL A 170 15.58 21.54 -9.69
CA VAL A 170 15.06 21.47 -11.06
C VAL A 170 14.18 22.69 -11.37
N GLU A 171 13.98 22.96 -12.66
CA GLU A 171 13.06 24.01 -13.09
C GLU A 171 11.62 23.56 -12.87
N GLY A 172 10.80 24.45 -12.29
CA GLY A 172 9.39 24.23 -12.10
C GLY A 172 8.54 24.79 -13.24
N MET A 173 7.22 24.77 -13.06
CA MET A 173 6.24 25.32 -14.03
C MET A 173 6.42 26.82 -14.30
N ASP A 174 7.01 27.56 -13.37
CA ASP A 174 7.33 29.00 -13.47
C ASP A 174 8.70 29.25 -14.10
N SER A 175 9.39 28.21 -14.57
CA SER A 175 10.77 28.24 -15.07
C SER A 175 11.78 28.75 -14.03
N VAL A 176 11.43 28.66 -12.75
CA VAL A 176 12.33 28.98 -11.65
C VAL A 176 12.90 27.67 -11.10
N LYS A 177 14.21 27.66 -10.87
CA LYS A 177 14.91 26.51 -10.30
C LYS A 177 14.80 26.51 -8.80
N LYS A 178 14.19 25.45 -8.24
CA LYS A 178 13.94 25.28 -6.82
C LYS A 178 14.25 23.84 -6.36
N ALA A 179 14.33 23.64 -5.07
CA ALA A 179 14.55 22.33 -4.46
C ALA A 179 13.25 21.50 -4.45
N TYR A 180 12.89 20.93 -5.58
CA TYR A 180 11.65 20.16 -5.71
C TYR A 180 11.78 18.67 -5.37
N ALA A 181 13.02 18.19 -5.22
CA ALA A 181 13.24 16.77 -4.93
C ALA A 181 14.35 16.55 -3.91
N LEU A 182 14.29 15.40 -3.24
CA LEU A 182 15.28 14.94 -2.29
C LEU A 182 15.95 13.67 -2.81
N ASP A 183 17.26 13.71 -3.01
CA ASP A 183 18.07 12.56 -3.44
C ASP A 183 18.10 11.48 -2.35
N LEU A 184 17.66 10.28 -2.70
CA LEU A 184 17.62 9.13 -1.78
C LEU A 184 18.86 8.24 -1.83
N SER A 185 19.92 8.63 -2.56
CA SER A 185 21.14 7.81 -2.71
C SER A 185 21.80 7.44 -1.36
N GLN A 186 21.68 8.31 -0.36
CA GLN A 186 22.17 8.11 0.99
C GLN A 186 21.08 7.69 1.99
N SER A 187 19.89 7.38 1.51
CA SER A 187 18.82 6.86 2.37
C SER A 187 19.10 5.42 2.80
N ARG A 188 18.45 4.99 3.90
CA ARG A 188 18.49 3.59 4.37
C ARG A 188 18.00 2.59 3.32
N PHE A 189 17.15 3.02 2.39
CA PHE A 189 16.62 2.19 1.32
C PHE A 189 17.68 1.83 0.29
N MET A 190 18.64 2.73 0.05
CA MET A 190 19.70 2.56 -0.94
C MET A 190 21.00 2.03 -0.32
N LYS A 191 21.37 2.47 0.87
CA LYS A 191 22.61 2.05 1.55
C LYS A 191 22.67 0.55 1.86
N ASN A 192 21.53 -0.06 2.18
CA ASN A 192 21.45 -1.45 2.62
C ASN A 192 21.23 -2.44 1.47
N THR A 193 21.33 -1.98 0.22
CA THR A 193 21.18 -2.83 -0.96
C THR A 193 22.55 -3.17 -1.56
N ASP A 194 22.67 -4.36 -2.16
CA ASP A 194 23.81 -4.70 -3.02
C ASP A 194 23.76 -4.03 -4.40
N TYR A 195 22.82 -3.09 -4.57
CA TYR A 195 22.61 -2.38 -5.82
C TYR A 195 23.81 -1.49 -6.17
N LYS A 196 24.39 -1.74 -7.33
CA LYS A 196 25.54 -1.00 -7.89
C LYS A 196 25.19 -0.33 -9.23
N GLY A 197 23.91 -0.14 -9.51
CA GLY A 197 23.45 0.53 -10.73
C GLY A 197 23.62 2.04 -10.67
N ASP A 198 23.50 2.68 -11.81
CA ASP A 198 23.62 4.13 -11.96
C ASP A 198 22.28 4.89 -11.78
N THR A 199 21.20 4.18 -11.47
CA THR A 199 19.88 4.80 -11.30
C THR A 199 19.78 5.48 -9.93
N SER A 200 19.52 6.78 -9.93
CA SER A 200 19.21 7.56 -8.72
C SER A 200 17.70 7.64 -8.53
N TYR A 201 17.28 7.68 -7.28
CA TYR A 201 15.86 7.87 -6.92
C TYR A 201 15.68 9.11 -6.07
N PHE A 202 14.59 9.81 -6.31
CA PHE A 202 14.28 11.10 -5.70
C PHE A 202 12.88 11.08 -5.12
N LEU A 203 12.72 11.65 -3.95
CA LEU A 203 11.43 11.91 -3.34
C LEU A 203 10.94 13.30 -3.71
N ILE A 204 9.74 13.39 -4.27
CA ILE A 204 9.02 14.62 -4.58
C ILE A 204 7.70 14.70 -3.80
N ILE A 205 7.24 15.90 -3.53
CA ILE A 205 6.02 16.16 -2.74
C ILE A 205 5.08 17.05 -3.56
N PRO A 206 3.86 16.59 -3.90
CA PRO A 206 2.86 17.45 -4.55
C PRO A 206 2.49 18.66 -3.67
N SER A 207 2.28 19.83 -4.26
CA SER A 207 2.05 21.06 -3.52
C SER A 207 0.70 21.15 -2.79
N ASN A 208 -0.22 20.25 -3.09
CA ASN A 208 -1.55 20.20 -2.47
C ASN A 208 -1.61 19.29 -1.23
N VAL A 209 -0.48 18.73 -0.81
CA VAL A 209 -0.33 17.92 0.39
C VAL A 209 -0.37 18.82 1.63
N LEU A 210 -1.05 18.35 2.66
CA LEU A 210 -0.99 19.00 3.98
C LEU A 210 0.30 18.56 4.68
N ALA A 211 1.08 19.53 5.16
CA ALA A 211 2.24 19.25 5.99
C ALA A 211 1.83 18.41 7.20
N SER A 212 2.29 17.18 7.25
CA SER A 212 1.97 16.26 8.33
C SER A 212 3.24 15.82 9.06
N GLU A 213 3.11 15.59 10.36
CA GLU A 213 4.23 15.05 11.15
C GLU A 213 4.63 13.64 10.66
N ALA A 214 3.68 12.88 10.09
CA ALA A 214 3.97 11.59 9.49
C ALA A 214 4.88 11.71 8.27
N LEU A 215 4.66 12.71 7.40
CA LEU A 215 5.50 12.97 6.23
C LEU A 215 6.92 13.40 6.65
N PHE A 216 7.04 14.32 7.60
CA PHE A 216 8.35 14.72 8.13
C PHE A 216 9.07 13.56 8.83
N SER A 217 8.31 12.73 9.53
CA SER A 217 8.85 11.52 10.16
C SER A 217 9.30 10.49 9.12
N PHE A 218 8.62 10.39 7.97
CA PHE A 218 9.06 9.52 6.89
C PHE A 218 10.37 9.99 6.25
N VAL A 219 10.50 11.29 6.00
CA VAL A 219 11.75 11.87 5.50
C VAL A 219 12.88 11.63 6.51
N ARG A 220 12.63 11.83 7.81
CA ARG A 220 13.61 11.53 8.87
C ARG A 220 13.97 10.04 8.87
N TYR A 221 12.96 9.16 8.89
CA TYR A 221 13.15 7.70 8.84
C TYR A 221 13.98 7.23 7.64
N ALA A 222 13.82 7.90 6.49
CA ALA A 222 14.58 7.54 5.29
C ALA A 222 16.09 7.81 5.44
N PHE A 223 16.51 8.75 6.30
CA PHE A 223 17.92 9.16 6.48
C PHE A 223 18.49 8.85 7.87
N ASP A 224 17.68 8.41 8.80
CA ASP A 224 18.17 7.92 10.10
C ASP A 224 18.83 6.55 9.91
N ASP A 225 20.03 6.37 10.50
CA ASP A 225 20.81 5.11 10.49
C ASP A 225 20.17 4.03 11.37
#